data_9523ecd0faf475ec40e445c96acc286e
#
_entry.id   9523ecd0faf475ec40e445c96acc286e
#
_cell.length_a   1.000
_cell.length_b   1.000
_cell.length_c   1.000
_cell.angle_alpha   90.00
_cell.angle_beta   90.00
_cell.angle_gamma   90.00
#
_symmetry.space_group_name_H-M   'P 1'
#
loop_
_entity.id
_entity.type
_entity.pdbx_description
1 polymer ?
#
loop_
_entity_poly.entity_id
_entity_poly.type
_entity_poly.pdbx_seq_one_letter_code
_entity_poly.pdbx_strand_id
1 'polypeptide(L)'
;METQYDFDDIVNRRNTNCGRWDTMDKKYGTRDMIHLGVADMDFRAPVEIRDSLHKILDMGVLGYTDLSDKFFLSIQRWYKKQYNMDIPREWIVFCPRINIASSICVETYTEKGDGIIMHTPAYGPLQNSILKNNRKMLSSPLKKNGEHYEMDFAQMESMVDEHTKMMILCNPHNPTGRAWTKEELVQVADFCREHDLILFTDEIHGDLMKAGVRHQTALDVTEEMNDRLILASSPTKTFNIPGVIVSYMIIPNEKLRKEIEVT
;
A
#
# COMPACT_ATOMS: atom_id res chain seq x y z
N MET A 1 -29.19 10.59 -12.82
CA MET A 1 -28.55 11.90 -12.52
C MET A 1 -27.06 11.62 -12.35
N GLU A 2 -26.24 12.13 -13.26
CA GLU A 2 -24.78 12.09 -13.03
C GLU A 2 -24.47 12.90 -11.79
N THR A 3 -23.86 12.27 -10.80
CA THR A 3 -23.41 12.96 -9.59
C THR A 3 -22.20 13.77 -10.00
N GLN A 4 -22.36 15.06 -10.18
CA GLN A 4 -21.24 15.95 -10.47
C GLN A 4 -20.46 16.17 -9.17
N TYR A 5 -19.24 15.66 -9.11
CA TYR A 5 -18.32 15.93 -8.02
C TYR A 5 -17.73 17.33 -8.20
N ASP A 6 -17.76 18.13 -7.14
CA ASP A 6 -17.17 19.45 -7.09
C ASP A 6 -15.79 19.38 -6.42
N PHE A 7 -14.74 19.56 -7.23
CA PHE A 7 -13.35 19.59 -6.75
C PHE A 7 -12.85 21.02 -6.46
N ASP A 8 -13.70 22.03 -6.66
CA ASP A 8 -13.43 23.43 -6.29
C ASP A 8 -14.00 23.76 -4.90
N ASP A 9 -14.95 22.95 -4.37
CA ASP A 9 -15.47 23.05 -3.00
C ASP A 9 -14.45 22.47 -1.99
N ILE A 10 -13.58 23.32 -1.50
CA ILE A 10 -12.55 22.95 -0.52
C ILE A 10 -13.13 22.96 0.90
N VAL A 11 -13.11 21.80 1.55
CA VAL A 11 -13.61 21.64 2.92
C VAL A 11 -12.58 22.17 3.92
N ASN A 12 -12.96 23.17 4.72
CA ASN A 12 -12.12 23.61 5.82
C ASN A 12 -12.12 22.58 6.95
N ARG A 13 -10.98 21.94 7.18
CA ARG A 13 -10.78 20.92 8.23
C ARG A 13 -9.96 21.40 9.42
N ARG A 14 -9.80 22.74 9.60
CA ARG A 14 -9.15 23.31 10.79
C ARG A 14 -10.06 23.14 12.01
N ASN A 15 -9.46 22.87 13.17
CA ASN A 15 -10.14 22.60 14.44
C ASN A 15 -11.03 21.33 14.43
N THR A 16 -10.66 20.34 13.61
CA THR A 16 -11.33 19.04 13.55
C THR A 16 -10.43 17.89 14.01
N ASN A 17 -9.30 18.19 14.65
CA ASN A 17 -8.21 17.26 14.95
C ASN A 17 -7.56 16.70 13.67
N CYS A 18 -7.62 17.42 12.58
CA CYS A 18 -7.01 17.03 11.32
C CYS A 18 -5.48 16.99 11.44
N GLY A 19 -4.89 15.82 11.25
CA GLY A 19 -3.44 15.63 11.34
C GLY A 19 -2.64 16.46 10.34
N ARG A 20 -3.29 16.93 9.27
CA ARG A 20 -2.70 17.79 8.24
C ARG A 20 -2.68 19.26 8.67
N TRP A 21 -3.81 19.81 9.14
CA TRP A 21 -3.97 21.21 9.40
C TRP A 21 -3.74 21.61 10.87
N ASP A 22 -4.19 20.79 11.81
CA ASP A 22 -4.19 21.16 13.23
C ASP A 22 -2.88 20.84 13.95
N THR A 23 -1.94 20.18 13.28
CA THR A 23 -0.61 19.89 13.84
C THR A 23 0.50 20.78 13.29
N MET A 24 0.18 21.75 12.40
CA MET A 24 1.17 22.56 11.70
C MET A 24 2.02 23.40 12.66
N ASP A 25 1.40 24.10 13.57
CA ASP A 25 2.11 24.93 14.56
C ASP A 25 3.09 24.11 15.38
N LYS A 26 2.67 22.93 15.84
CA LYS A 26 3.51 22.04 16.64
C LYS A 26 4.68 21.49 15.84
N LYS A 27 4.48 21.23 14.54
CA LYS A 27 5.48 20.61 13.67
C LYS A 27 6.44 21.61 13.02
N TYR A 28 5.91 22.80 12.66
CA TYR A 28 6.61 23.74 11.79
C TYR A 28 6.70 25.15 12.37
N GLY A 29 6.10 25.41 13.55
CA GLY A 29 6.09 26.73 14.19
C GLY A 29 5.19 27.76 13.54
N THR A 30 4.37 27.39 12.55
CA THR A 30 3.47 28.28 11.83
C THR A 30 2.26 27.53 11.27
N ARG A 31 1.15 28.26 11.05
CA ARG A 31 -0.05 27.77 10.34
C ARG A 31 -0.18 28.33 8.93
N ASP A 32 0.69 29.24 8.55
CA ASP A 32 0.69 29.88 7.24
C ASP A 32 1.61 29.13 6.27
N MET A 33 1.13 27.97 5.82
CA MET A 33 1.82 27.09 4.89
C MET A 33 0.85 26.38 3.96
N ILE A 34 1.30 26.10 2.74
CA ILE A 34 0.65 25.15 1.83
C ILE A 34 1.14 23.74 2.21
N HIS A 35 0.22 22.91 2.70
CA HIS A 35 0.54 21.58 3.16
C HIS A 35 0.48 20.56 2.00
N LEU A 36 1.63 19.98 1.62
CA LEU A 36 1.76 18.96 0.57
C LEU A 36 2.24 17.59 1.09
N GLY A 37 2.19 17.37 2.41
CA GLY A 37 2.77 16.19 3.06
C GLY A 37 1.83 15.01 3.15
N VAL A 38 0.82 15.06 4.02
CA VAL A 38 -0.10 13.92 4.24
C VAL A 38 -0.98 13.72 3.02
N ALA A 39 -1.05 12.48 2.53
CA ALA A 39 -1.77 12.14 1.31
C ALA A 39 -3.27 11.89 1.56
N ASP A 40 -3.94 12.87 2.13
CA ASP A 40 -5.38 13.05 2.13
C ASP A 40 -5.69 14.42 1.49
N MET A 41 -6.86 14.54 0.88
CA MET A 41 -7.26 15.74 0.16
C MET A 41 -8.39 16.47 0.90
N ASP A 42 -8.52 17.77 0.67
CA ASP A 42 -9.57 18.58 1.30
C ASP A 42 -10.87 18.60 0.47
N PHE A 43 -11.08 17.58 -0.37
CA PHE A 43 -12.32 17.32 -1.10
C PHE A 43 -13.21 16.38 -0.30
N ARG A 44 -14.52 16.50 -0.53
CA ARG A 44 -15.49 15.56 0.06
C ARG A 44 -15.26 14.15 -0.49
N ALA A 45 -15.38 13.16 0.39
CA ALA A 45 -15.45 11.77 -0.04
C ALA A 45 -16.69 11.55 -0.95
N PRO A 46 -16.66 10.55 -1.86
CA PRO A 46 -17.80 10.24 -2.72
C PRO A 46 -19.11 10.14 -1.95
N VAL A 47 -20.19 10.69 -2.53
CA VAL A 47 -21.51 10.73 -1.87
C VAL A 47 -22.01 9.32 -1.55
N GLU A 48 -21.76 8.35 -2.41
CA GLU A 48 -22.17 6.96 -2.23
C GLU A 48 -21.53 6.32 -0.98
N ILE A 49 -20.29 6.69 -0.67
CA ILE A 49 -19.60 6.24 0.55
C ILE A 49 -20.19 6.91 1.77
N ARG A 50 -20.41 8.24 1.70
CA ARG A 50 -21.01 8.99 2.80
C ARG A 50 -22.42 8.50 3.12
N ASP A 51 -23.25 8.27 2.10
CA ASP A 51 -24.60 7.75 2.26
C ASP A 51 -24.63 6.35 2.86
N SER A 52 -23.64 5.52 2.50
CA SER A 52 -23.50 4.18 3.09
C SER A 52 -23.13 4.24 4.57
N LEU A 53 -22.28 5.20 4.97
CA LEU A 53 -21.93 5.42 6.38
C LEU A 53 -23.12 6.00 7.15
N HIS A 54 -23.88 6.94 6.58
CA HIS A 54 -25.10 7.49 7.18
C HIS A 54 -26.13 6.39 7.48
N LYS A 55 -26.36 5.45 6.58
CA LYS A 55 -27.27 4.31 6.81
C LYS A 55 -26.89 3.49 8.04
N ILE A 56 -25.59 3.31 8.28
CA ILE A 56 -25.12 2.57 9.47
C ILE A 56 -25.33 3.40 10.73
N LEU A 57 -25.04 4.70 10.69
CA LEU A 57 -25.25 5.60 11.83
C LEU A 57 -26.74 5.74 12.17
N ASP A 58 -27.61 5.87 11.16
CA ASP A 58 -29.05 6.00 11.32
C ASP A 58 -29.71 4.75 11.91
N MET A 59 -29.10 3.56 11.69
CA MET A 59 -29.53 2.33 12.35
C MET A 59 -29.31 2.36 13.87
N GLY A 60 -28.39 3.20 14.36
CA GLY A 60 -28.16 3.49 15.78
C GLY A 60 -27.48 2.38 16.57
N VAL A 61 -27.13 1.24 15.96
CA VAL A 61 -26.41 0.13 16.60
C VAL A 61 -25.09 -0.09 15.88
N LEU A 62 -23.97 0.14 16.58
CA LEU A 62 -22.61 -0.07 16.09
C LEU A 62 -22.04 -1.37 16.69
N GLY A 63 -22.62 -2.50 16.28
CA GLY A 63 -22.25 -3.84 16.76
C GLY A 63 -21.10 -4.46 15.98
N TYR A 64 -20.74 -5.69 16.38
CA TYR A 64 -19.78 -6.50 15.62
C TYR A 64 -20.34 -6.85 14.25
N THR A 65 -19.49 -6.81 13.23
CA THR A 65 -19.83 -7.16 11.85
C THR A 65 -18.79 -8.09 11.26
N ASP A 66 -19.26 -9.08 10.49
CA ASP A 66 -18.39 -9.96 9.73
C ASP A 66 -18.06 -9.38 8.35
N LEU A 67 -16.99 -9.88 7.74
CA LEU A 67 -16.67 -9.58 6.36
C LEU A 67 -17.68 -10.26 5.42
N SER A 68 -18.54 -9.45 4.82
CA SER A 68 -19.54 -9.96 3.89
C SER A 68 -18.92 -10.34 2.53
N ASP A 69 -19.61 -11.22 1.78
CA ASP A 69 -19.21 -11.53 0.39
C ASP A 69 -19.09 -10.29 -0.48
N LYS A 70 -19.84 -9.23 -0.19
CA LYS A 70 -19.75 -7.96 -0.92
C LYS A 70 -18.37 -7.30 -0.82
N PHE A 71 -17.67 -7.47 0.30
CA PHE A 71 -16.30 -6.97 0.47
C PHE A 71 -15.37 -7.63 -0.57
N PHE A 72 -15.37 -8.96 -0.62
CA PHE A 72 -14.53 -9.72 -1.55
C PHE A 72 -14.92 -9.47 -3.02
N LEU A 73 -16.20 -9.49 -3.33
CA LEU A 73 -16.73 -9.21 -4.67
C LEU A 73 -16.36 -7.80 -5.16
N SER A 74 -16.29 -6.81 -4.26
CA SER A 74 -15.90 -5.46 -4.62
C SER A 74 -14.44 -5.40 -5.08
N ILE A 75 -13.54 -6.09 -4.38
CA ILE A 75 -12.12 -6.19 -4.74
C ILE A 75 -11.98 -6.95 -6.06
N GLN A 76 -12.63 -8.11 -6.22
CA GLN A 76 -12.61 -8.91 -7.44
C GLN A 76 -13.06 -8.10 -8.66
N ARG A 77 -14.19 -7.35 -8.55
CA ARG A 77 -14.69 -6.48 -9.61
C ARG A 77 -13.75 -5.34 -9.93
N TRP A 78 -13.07 -4.79 -8.89
CA TRP A 78 -12.09 -3.72 -9.08
C TRP A 78 -10.91 -4.22 -9.91
N TYR A 79 -10.32 -5.36 -9.56
CA TYR A 79 -9.21 -5.95 -10.30
C TYR A 79 -9.63 -6.38 -11.72
N LYS A 80 -10.83 -6.92 -11.90
CA LYS A 80 -11.36 -7.21 -13.22
C LYS A 80 -11.49 -5.96 -14.08
N LYS A 81 -12.02 -4.87 -13.52
CA LYS A 81 -12.18 -3.60 -14.22
C LYS A 81 -10.86 -2.93 -14.55
N GLN A 82 -9.94 -2.86 -13.59
CA GLN A 82 -8.70 -2.09 -13.73
C GLN A 82 -7.62 -2.86 -14.51
N TYR A 83 -7.50 -4.15 -14.25
CA TYR A 83 -6.39 -4.97 -14.78
C TYR A 83 -6.84 -6.11 -15.67
N ASN A 84 -8.15 -6.32 -15.86
CA ASN A 84 -8.74 -7.50 -16.53
C ASN A 84 -8.34 -8.83 -15.89
N MET A 85 -8.11 -8.83 -14.57
CA MET A 85 -7.68 -9.99 -13.80
C MET A 85 -8.86 -10.57 -13.00
N ASP A 86 -8.95 -11.88 -12.94
CA ASP A 86 -9.88 -12.61 -12.10
C ASP A 86 -9.11 -13.05 -10.82
N ILE A 87 -9.40 -12.40 -9.69
CA ILE A 87 -8.77 -12.69 -8.41
C ILE A 87 -9.64 -13.70 -7.65
N PRO A 88 -9.13 -14.89 -7.31
CA PRO A 88 -9.83 -15.83 -6.44
C PRO A 88 -10.15 -15.23 -5.08
N ARG A 89 -11.36 -15.52 -4.54
CA ARG A 89 -11.78 -14.99 -3.25
C ARG A 89 -10.82 -15.35 -2.12
N GLU A 90 -10.32 -16.57 -2.15
CA GLU A 90 -9.39 -17.12 -1.16
C GLU A 90 -8.01 -16.44 -1.14
N TRP A 91 -7.64 -15.70 -2.20
CA TRP A 91 -6.41 -14.92 -2.21
C TRP A 91 -6.51 -13.64 -1.38
N ILE A 92 -7.75 -13.19 -1.09
CA ILE A 92 -8.01 -11.90 -0.46
C ILE A 92 -8.05 -12.07 1.05
N VAL A 93 -7.11 -11.44 1.74
CA VAL A 93 -7.00 -11.39 3.19
C VAL A 93 -7.30 -9.98 3.67
N PHE A 94 -8.26 -9.82 4.57
CA PHE A 94 -8.56 -8.51 5.16
C PHE A 94 -7.40 -8.05 6.06
N CYS A 95 -7.12 -6.76 6.00
CA CYS A 95 -6.21 -6.11 6.93
C CYS A 95 -6.70 -4.68 7.20
N PRO A 96 -6.64 -4.17 8.42
CA PRO A 96 -7.15 -2.84 8.73
C PRO A 96 -6.32 -1.72 8.09
N ARG A 97 -4.99 -1.88 7.98
CA ARG A 97 -4.07 -0.90 7.41
C ARG A 97 -2.85 -1.57 6.79
N ILE A 98 -2.29 -0.99 5.72
CA ILE A 98 -1.12 -1.55 5.04
C ILE A 98 0.13 -1.61 5.93
N ASN A 99 0.35 -0.62 6.79
CA ASN A 99 1.47 -0.67 7.72
C ASN A 99 1.32 -1.77 8.79
N ILE A 100 0.09 -2.16 9.12
CA ILE A 100 -0.19 -3.33 9.97
C ILE A 100 0.06 -4.60 9.15
N ALA A 101 -0.43 -4.68 7.91
CA ALA A 101 -0.14 -5.79 7.00
C ALA A 101 1.36 -6.03 6.86
N SER A 102 2.13 -4.96 6.59
CA SER A 102 3.59 -5.04 6.49
C SER A 102 4.23 -5.53 7.79
N SER A 103 3.77 -5.05 8.97
CA SER A 103 4.31 -5.51 10.26
C SER A 103 4.02 -6.98 10.52
N ILE A 104 2.81 -7.45 10.23
CA ILE A 104 2.43 -8.86 10.35
C ILE A 104 3.30 -9.71 9.42
N CYS A 105 3.45 -9.32 8.14
CA CYS A 105 4.29 -10.07 7.19
C CYS A 105 5.75 -10.12 7.63
N VAL A 106 6.31 -9.00 8.12
CA VAL A 106 7.67 -8.98 8.66
C VAL A 106 7.81 -9.93 9.85
N GLU A 107 6.83 -9.98 10.74
CA GLU A 107 6.86 -10.86 11.93
C GLU A 107 6.67 -12.34 11.55
N THR A 108 5.78 -12.63 10.61
CA THR A 108 5.45 -14.00 10.19
C THR A 108 6.57 -14.67 9.40
N TYR A 109 7.20 -13.94 8.48
CA TYR A 109 8.11 -14.54 7.49
C TYR A 109 9.58 -14.29 7.74
N THR A 110 9.94 -13.61 8.81
CA THR A 110 11.34 -13.35 9.15
C THR A 110 11.59 -13.52 10.63
N GLU A 111 12.85 -13.71 11.01
CA GLU A 111 13.29 -13.77 12.39
C GLU A 111 13.91 -12.44 12.85
N LYS A 112 14.03 -12.24 14.18
CA LYS A 112 14.72 -11.06 14.71
C LYS A 112 16.18 -11.05 14.24
N GLY A 113 16.59 -9.92 13.67
CA GLY A 113 17.93 -9.76 13.10
C GLY A 113 18.04 -10.04 11.62
N ASP A 114 17.01 -10.63 10.99
CA ASP A 114 16.97 -10.83 9.54
C ASP A 114 16.96 -9.51 8.77
N GLY A 115 17.51 -9.57 7.55
CA GLY A 115 17.58 -8.47 6.61
C GLY A 115 16.33 -8.35 5.75
N ILE A 116 15.85 -7.12 5.61
CA ILE A 116 14.74 -6.78 4.70
C ILE A 116 15.16 -5.65 3.79
N ILE A 117 15.16 -5.89 2.49
CA ILE A 117 15.53 -4.87 1.48
C ILE A 117 14.38 -3.89 1.32
N MET A 118 14.72 -2.61 1.31
CA MET A 118 13.78 -1.53 1.03
C MET A 118 14.48 -0.36 0.34
N HIS A 119 13.87 0.15 -0.72
CA HIS A 119 14.40 1.34 -1.41
C HIS A 119 14.30 2.61 -0.58
N THR A 120 15.29 3.49 -0.72
CA THR A 120 15.28 4.83 -0.12
C THR A 120 15.45 5.93 -1.17
N PRO A 121 14.83 7.13 -0.96
CA PRO A 121 14.01 7.50 0.19
C PRO A 121 12.75 6.63 0.31
N ALA A 122 12.21 6.44 1.51
CA ALA A 122 11.14 5.50 1.76
C ALA A 122 10.00 6.10 2.61
N TYR A 123 8.83 5.49 2.52
CA TYR A 123 7.70 5.81 3.39
C TYR A 123 7.96 5.33 4.82
N GLY A 124 8.06 6.28 5.76
CA GLY A 124 8.47 6.01 7.14
C GLY A 124 7.69 4.91 7.88
N PRO A 125 6.36 4.80 7.76
CA PRO A 125 5.61 3.71 8.37
C PRO A 125 6.01 2.31 7.91
N LEU A 126 6.41 2.12 6.64
CA LEU A 126 6.96 0.84 6.16
C LEU A 126 8.36 0.57 6.72
N GLN A 127 9.21 1.59 6.84
CA GLN A 127 10.50 1.45 7.56
C GLN A 127 10.28 1.03 9.00
N ASN A 128 9.29 1.63 9.68
CA ASN A 128 8.95 1.31 11.04
C ASN A 128 8.46 -0.14 11.22
N SER A 129 7.81 -0.73 10.22
CA SER A 129 7.41 -2.15 10.28
C SER A 129 8.61 -3.09 10.33
N ILE A 130 9.74 -2.70 9.75
CA ILE A 130 11.01 -3.44 9.83
C ILE A 130 11.68 -3.20 11.20
N LEU A 131 11.96 -1.94 11.51
CA LEU A 131 12.80 -1.56 12.64
C LEU A 131 12.15 -1.86 14.00
N LYS A 132 10.83 -1.63 14.14
CA LYS A 132 10.11 -1.88 15.40
C LYS A 132 9.92 -3.37 15.68
N ASN A 133 10.00 -4.21 14.66
CA ASN A 133 10.00 -5.66 14.79
C ASN A 133 11.40 -6.25 14.96
N ASN A 134 12.41 -5.42 15.21
CA ASN A 134 13.80 -5.84 15.43
C ASN A 134 14.44 -6.57 14.24
N ARG A 135 14.05 -6.21 13.00
CA ARG A 135 14.71 -6.65 11.77
C ARG A 135 15.67 -5.57 11.28
N LYS A 136 16.62 -5.95 10.45
CA LYS A 136 17.58 -5.02 9.83
C LYS A 136 17.01 -4.49 8.53
N MET A 137 16.92 -3.18 8.38
CA MET A 137 16.60 -2.57 7.10
C MET A 137 17.86 -2.52 6.23
N LEU A 138 17.87 -3.28 5.15
CA LEU A 138 18.87 -3.20 4.10
C LEU A 138 18.45 -2.10 3.13
N SER A 139 19.03 -0.91 3.34
CA SER A 139 18.67 0.29 2.58
C SER A 139 19.29 0.27 1.19
N SER A 140 18.45 0.25 0.16
CA SER A 140 18.85 0.36 -1.25
C SER A 140 18.49 1.74 -1.79
N PRO A 141 19.45 2.70 -1.82
CA PRO A 141 19.20 4.02 -2.37
C PRO A 141 18.88 3.94 -3.86
N LEU A 142 17.76 4.56 -4.25
CA LEU A 142 17.43 4.71 -5.66
C LEU A 142 18.43 5.63 -6.34
N LYS A 143 18.92 5.25 -7.50
CA LYS A 143 19.77 6.10 -8.35
C LYS A 143 18.90 7.17 -9.01
N LYS A 144 19.34 8.41 -8.94
CA LYS A 144 18.71 9.50 -9.69
C LYS A 144 19.39 9.65 -11.04
N ASN A 145 18.64 9.39 -12.11
CA ASN A 145 19.06 9.56 -13.49
C ASN A 145 18.21 10.67 -14.14
N GLY A 146 18.75 11.89 -14.20
CA GLY A 146 17.99 13.06 -14.61
C GLY A 146 16.79 13.32 -13.68
N GLU A 147 15.58 13.24 -14.22
CA GLU A 147 14.32 13.38 -13.46
C GLU A 147 13.75 12.05 -12.99
N HIS A 148 14.39 10.93 -13.35
CA HIS A 148 13.92 9.59 -13.03
C HIS A 148 14.69 8.99 -11.85
N TYR A 149 14.04 8.08 -11.14
CA TYR A 149 14.64 7.23 -10.13
C TYR A 149 14.66 5.79 -10.65
N GLU A 150 15.78 5.11 -10.43
CA GLU A 150 16.04 3.73 -10.89
C GLU A 150 16.49 2.85 -9.73
N MET A 151 16.16 1.56 -9.78
CA MET A 151 16.66 0.56 -8.84
C MET A 151 18.11 0.22 -9.14
N ASP A 152 18.92 -0.02 -8.12
CA ASP A 152 20.31 -0.47 -8.25
C ASP A 152 20.42 -1.96 -7.90
N PHE A 153 20.15 -2.82 -8.87
CA PHE A 153 20.23 -4.26 -8.67
C PHE A 153 21.64 -4.73 -8.29
N ALA A 154 22.70 -4.13 -8.86
CA ALA A 154 24.08 -4.48 -8.48
C ALA A 154 24.38 -4.16 -7.02
N GLN A 155 23.82 -3.06 -6.50
CA GLN A 155 23.93 -2.74 -5.08
C GLN A 155 23.11 -3.70 -4.23
N MET A 156 21.87 -4.04 -4.64
CA MET A 156 21.05 -5.02 -3.93
C MET A 156 21.73 -6.37 -3.82
N GLU A 157 22.35 -6.86 -4.92
CA GLU A 157 23.15 -8.08 -4.92
C GLU A 157 24.27 -8.05 -3.86
N SER A 158 24.94 -6.92 -3.71
CA SER A 158 26.03 -6.78 -2.73
C SER A 158 25.58 -6.80 -1.28
N MET A 159 24.26 -6.64 -1.02
CA MET A 159 23.69 -6.58 0.34
C MET A 159 23.05 -7.89 0.80
N VAL A 160 22.78 -8.82 -0.14
CA VAL A 160 22.10 -10.07 0.18
C VAL A 160 23.06 -11.05 0.86
N ASP A 161 22.57 -11.66 1.93
CA ASP A 161 23.22 -12.76 2.65
C ASP A 161 22.16 -13.81 3.04
N GLU A 162 22.60 -14.86 3.76
CA GLU A 162 21.72 -15.95 4.22
C GLU A 162 20.62 -15.50 5.21
N HIS A 163 20.76 -14.31 5.78
CA HIS A 163 19.79 -13.69 6.68
C HIS A 163 18.84 -12.75 5.97
N THR A 164 19.01 -12.49 4.69
CA THR A 164 18.10 -11.66 3.91
C THR A 164 16.88 -12.49 3.52
N LYS A 165 15.65 -12.07 3.93
CA LYS A 165 14.43 -12.89 3.81
C LYS A 165 13.30 -12.25 3.07
N MET A 166 13.30 -10.93 2.93
CA MET A 166 12.17 -10.21 2.37
C MET A 166 12.63 -8.96 1.63
N MET A 167 11.85 -8.56 0.64
CA MET A 167 11.91 -7.24 0.02
C MET A 167 10.55 -6.53 0.19
N ILE A 168 10.57 -5.26 0.60
CA ILE A 168 9.39 -4.39 0.63
C ILE A 168 9.50 -3.38 -0.50
N LEU A 169 8.56 -3.46 -1.44
CA LEU A 169 8.47 -2.59 -2.61
C LEU A 169 7.24 -1.68 -2.48
N CYS A 170 7.38 -0.39 -2.74
CA CYS A 170 6.25 0.54 -2.89
C CYS A 170 6.03 0.82 -4.38
N ASN A 171 4.81 0.62 -4.89
CA ASN A 171 4.49 0.77 -6.31
C ASN A 171 3.06 1.30 -6.52
N PRO A 172 2.86 2.54 -6.92
CA PRO A 172 3.84 3.62 -7.15
C PRO A 172 4.64 3.99 -5.90
N HIS A 173 5.89 4.34 -6.11
CA HIS A 173 6.85 4.56 -5.03
C HIS A 173 6.64 5.91 -4.31
N ASN A 174 6.42 5.86 -3.02
CA ASN A 174 6.35 7.01 -2.14
C ASN A 174 7.69 7.15 -1.37
N PRO A 175 8.43 8.29 -1.47
CA PRO A 175 7.91 9.62 -1.87
C PRO A 175 8.26 10.06 -3.29
N THR A 176 8.95 9.29 -4.11
CA THR A 176 9.45 9.76 -5.41
C THR A 176 8.38 9.92 -6.49
N GLY A 177 7.21 9.29 -6.31
CA GLY A 177 6.14 9.28 -7.30
C GLY A 177 6.42 8.38 -8.51
N ARG A 178 7.48 7.55 -8.45
CA ARG A 178 7.87 6.63 -9.51
C ARG A 178 6.92 5.43 -9.54
N ALA A 179 6.26 5.19 -10.66
CA ALA A 179 5.57 3.93 -10.96
C ALA A 179 6.53 3.03 -11.76
N TRP A 180 6.70 1.80 -11.30
CA TRP A 180 7.62 0.86 -11.92
C TRP A 180 7.01 0.27 -13.19
N THR A 181 7.84 0.06 -14.21
CA THR A 181 7.42 -0.60 -15.45
C THR A 181 7.29 -2.11 -15.26
N LYS A 182 6.68 -2.79 -16.22
CA LYS A 182 6.58 -4.27 -16.20
C LYS A 182 7.97 -4.90 -16.19
N GLU A 183 8.89 -4.37 -16.99
CA GLU A 183 10.26 -4.85 -17.11
C GLU A 183 11.03 -4.71 -15.79
N GLU A 184 10.86 -3.58 -15.08
CA GLU A 184 11.45 -3.36 -13.76
C GLU A 184 10.87 -4.32 -12.72
N LEU A 185 9.56 -4.56 -12.76
CA LEU A 185 8.91 -5.51 -11.85
C LEU A 185 9.32 -6.97 -12.14
N VAL A 186 9.56 -7.33 -13.42
CA VAL A 186 10.15 -8.63 -13.77
C VAL A 186 11.53 -8.77 -13.15
N GLN A 187 12.39 -7.75 -13.23
CA GLN A 187 13.71 -7.80 -12.60
C GLN A 187 13.62 -7.95 -11.07
N VAL A 188 12.65 -7.29 -10.43
CA VAL A 188 12.37 -7.48 -8.99
C VAL A 188 11.92 -8.91 -8.70
N ALA A 189 11.04 -9.46 -9.54
CA ALA A 189 10.56 -10.84 -9.40
C ALA A 189 11.70 -11.85 -9.53
N ASP A 190 12.55 -11.70 -10.54
CA ASP A 190 13.72 -12.54 -10.76
C ASP A 190 14.70 -12.47 -9.60
N PHE A 191 15.01 -11.25 -9.14
CA PHE A 191 15.87 -11.04 -7.97
C PHE A 191 15.29 -11.72 -6.70
N CYS A 192 14.02 -11.56 -6.42
CA CYS A 192 13.39 -12.21 -5.27
C CYS A 192 13.38 -13.73 -5.39
N ARG A 193 13.22 -14.27 -6.61
CA ARG A 193 13.28 -15.72 -6.86
C ARG A 193 14.70 -16.28 -6.68
N GLU A 194 15.70 -15.61 -7.22
CA GLU A 194 17.11 -16.04 -7.13
C GLU A 194 17.62 -16.09 -5.70
N HIS A 195 17.16 -15.17 -4.86
CA HIS A 195 17.58 -15.07 -3.45
C HIS A 195 16.57 -15.65 -2.45
N ASP A 196 15.52 -16.32 -2.92
CA ASP A 196 14.44 -16.90 -2.09
C ASP A 196 13.78 -15.88 -1.14
N LEU A 197 13.56 -14.66 -1.62
CA LEU A 197 12.94 -13.58 -0.85
C LEU A 197 11.42 -13.57 -1.02
N ILE A 198 10.69 -13.27 0.05
CA ILE A 198 9.29 -12.89 -0.03
C ILE A 198 9.21 -11.44 -0.51
N LEU A 199 8.37 -11.16 -1.51
CA LEU A 199 8.08 -9.82 -1.97
C LEU A 199 6.77 -9.32 -1.34
N PHE A 200 6.87 -8.32 -0.47
CA PHE A 200 5.72 -7.51 -0.06
C PHE A 200 5.66 -6.26 -0.93
N THR A 201 4.55 -6.04 -1.64
CA THR A 201 4.35 -4.84 -2.44
C THR A 201 3.19 -4.00 -1.89
N ASP A 202 3.45 -2.71 -1.64
CA ASP A 202 2.45 -1.71 -1.28
C ASP A 202 1.99 -0.99 -2.54
N GLU A 203 0.76 -1.31 -2.99
CA GLU A 203 0.15 -0.75 -4.21
C GLU A 203 -1.01 0.23 -3.91
N ILE A 204 -1.03 0.83 -2.71
CA ILE A 204 -2.12 1.72 -2.28
C ILE A 204 -2.32 2.93 -3.21
N HIS A 205 -1.29 3.34 -3.94
CA HIS A 205 -1.32 4.48 -4.87
C HIS A 205 -1.62 4.08 -6.32
N GLY A 206 -1.82 2.81 -6.61
CA GLY A 206 -1.99 2.28 -7.97
C GLY A 206 -3.12 2.91 -8.79
N ASP A 207 -4.16 3.40 -8.14
CA ASP A 207 -5.27 4.08 -8.81
C ASP A 207 -5.02 5.58 -9.08
N LEU A 208 -3.96 6.16 -8.53
CA LEU A 208 -3.65 7.60 -8.62
C LEU A 208 -2.54 7.86 -9.64
N MET A 209 -2.80 7.47 -10.89
CA MET A 209 -1.85 7.60 -11.99
C MET A 209 -2.08 8.89 -12.79
N LYS A 210 -1.02 9.39 -13.44
CA LYS A 210 -1.17 10.47 -14.43
C LYS A 210 -2.08 10.05 -15.57
N ALA A 211 -2.81 11.00 -16.16
CA ALA A 211 -3.65 10.73 -17.30
C ALA A 211 -2.86 10.01 -18.42
N GLY A 212 -3.45 8.95 -18.96
CA GLY A 212 -2.83 8.13 -20.02
C GLY A 212 -1.78 7.12 -19.53
N VAL A 213 -1.42 7.10 -18.24
CA VAL A 213 -0.51 6.11 -17.66
C VAL A 213 -1.32 5.08 -16.88
N ARG A 214 -1.07 3.80 -17.14
CA ARG A 214 -1.68 2.69 -16.41
C ARG A 214 -0.71 2.15 -15.37
N HIS A 215 -1.21 1.89 -14.17
CA HIS A 215 -0.44 1.19 -13.15
C HIS A 215 -0.14 -0.25 -13.59
N GLN A 216 1.09 -0.67 -13.38
CA GLN A 216 1.51 -2.07 -13.54
C GLN A 216 1.51 -2.73 -12.16
N THR A 217 0.60 -3.69 -11.96
CA THR A 217 0.54 -4.45 -10.69
C THR A 217 1.56 -5.58 -10.68
N ALA A 218 2.10 -5.90 -9.52
CA ALA A 218 3.01 -7.02 -9.33
C ALA A 218 2.33 -8.38 -9.59
N LEU A 219 1.00 -8.47 -9.51
CA LEU A 219 0.24 -9.68 -9.84
C LEU A 219 0.28 -10.06 -11.33
N ASP A 220 0.58 -9.10 -12.23
CA ASP A 220 0.62 -9.31 -13.69
C ASP A 220 2.07 -9.39 -14.21
N VAL A 221 3.00 -9.87 -13.40
CA VAL A 221 4.42 -9.93 -13.78
C VAL A 221 4.79 -11.32 -14.29
N THR A 222 4.83 -12.31 -13.41
CA THR A 222 5.05 -13.72 -13.74
C THR A 222 4.22 -14.62 -12.82
N GLU A 223 3.77 -15.78 -13.32
CA GLU A 223 3.07 -16.77 -12.49
C GLU A 223 3.97 -17.31 -11.37
N GLU A 224 5.28 -17.46 -11.64
CA GLU A 224 6.25 -17.95 -10.66
C GLU A 224 6.42 -17.00 -9.46
N MET A 225 6.15 -15.70 -9.64
CA MET A 225 6.17 -14.74 -8.55
C MET A 225 5.04 -14.95 -7.54
N ASN A 226 3.93 -15.58 -7.96
CA ASN A 226 2.79 -15.85 -7.10
C ASN A 226 3.14 -16.72 -5.88
N ASP A 227 4.20 -17.50 -5.94
CA ASP A 227 4.64 -18.35 -4.82
C ASP A 227 5.24 -17.55 -3.65
N ARG A 228 5.63 -16.30 -3.87
CA ARG A 228 6.31 -15.45 -2.89
C ARG A 228 5.78 -14.03 -2.79
N LEU A 229 4.68 -13.73 -3.50
CA LEU A 229 4.09 -12.39 -3.56
C LEU A 229 3.03 -12.18 -2.47
N ILE A 230 3.13 -11.04 -1.80
CA ILE A 230 2.11 -10.47 -0.94
C ILE A 230 1.86 -9.05 -1.42
N LEU A 231 0.74 -8.82 -2.08
CA LEU A 231 0.33 -7.49 -2.50
C LEU A 231 -0.61 -6.88 -1.46
N ALA A 232 -0.32 -5.67 -1.01
CA ALA A 232 -1.20 -4.91 -0.13
C ALA A 232 -1.78 -3.69 -0.84
N SER A 233 -3.08 -3.46 -0.69
CA SER A 233 -3.77 -2.31 -1.28
C SER A 233 -4.96 -1.87 -0.43
N SER A 234 -5.53 -0.71 -0.77
CA SER A 234 -6.62 -0.10 -0.01
C SER A 234 -7.39 0.91 -0.86
N PRO A 235 -8.73 0.99 -0.73
CA PRO A 235 -9.53 2.03 -1.39
C PRO A 235 -9.33 3.42 -0.77
N THR A 236 -8.59 3.53 0.34
CA THR A 236 -8.54 4.76 1.13
C THR A 236 -7.85 5.95 0.45
N LYS A 237 -6.89 5.69 -0.44
CA LYS A 237 -6.26 6.75 -1.24
C LYS A 237 -7.09 7.07 -2.48
N THR A 238 -7.58 6.05 -3.17
CA THR A 238 -8.43 6.17 -4.35
C THR A 238 -9.66 7.04 -4.10
N PHE A 239 -10.31 6.83 -2.96
CA PHE A 239 -11.58 7.52 -2.63
C PHE A 239 -11.44 8.60 -1.55
N ASN A 240 -10.21 8.98 -1.19
CA ASN A 240 -9.94 10.01 -0.16
C ASN A 240 -10.64 9.73 1.18
N ILE A 241 -10.56 8.50 1.67
CA ILE A 241 -11.19 8.05 2.92
C ILE A 241 -10.20 7.43 3.93
N PRO A 242 -9.00 8.00 4.17
CA PRO A 242 -8.01 7.37 5.04
C PRO A 242 -8.43 7.29 6.51
N GLY A 243 -9.49 8.00 6.90
CA GLY A 243 -10.13 7.88 8.21
C GLY A 243 -10.98 6.62 8.37
N VAL A 244 -11.42 6.01 7.26
CA VAL A 244 -12.08 4.71 7.24
C VAL A 244 -11.00 3.64 7.17
N ILE A 245 -10.86 2.88 8.25
CA ILE A 245 -9.76 1.91 8.40
C ILE A 245 -10.12 0.63 7.64
N VAL A 246 -9.62 0.50 6.41
CA VAL A 246 -9.84 -0.66 5.55
C VAL A 246 -8.69 -0.84 4.58
N SER A 247 -8.15 -2.03 4.51
CA SER A 247 -7.20 -2.48 3.48
C SER A 247 -7.31 -3.99 3.30
N TYR A 248 -6.58 -4.53 2.36
CA TYR A 248 -6.54 -5.96 2.09
C TYR A 248 -5.17 -6.34 1.54
N MET A 249 -4.85 -7.61 1.68
CA MET A 249 -3.75 -8.25 0.97
C MET A 249 -4.31 -9.20 -0.09
N ILE A 250 -3.58 -9.39 -1.17
CA ILE A 250 -3.79 -10.45 -2.15
C ILE A 250 -2.56 -11.33 -2.10
N ILE A 251 -2.77 -12.59 -1.72
CA ILE A 251 -1.70 -13.55 -1.49
C ILE A 251 -2.04 -14.82 -2.28
N PRO A 252 -1.46 -15.04 -3.47
CA PRO A 252 -1.78 -16.20 -4.29
C PRO A 252 -1.39 -17.54 -3.65
N ASN A 253 -0.26 -17.59 -2.94
CA ASN A 253 0.25 -18.80 -2.31
C ASN A 253 -0.55 -19.19 -1.06
N GLU A 254 -1.13 -20.39 -1.06
CA GLU A 254 -1.95 -20.90 0.05
C GLU A 254 -1.16 -21.08 1.36
N LYS A 255 0.11 -21.50 1.27
CA LYS A 255 0.96 -21.68 2.45
C LYS A 255 1.19 -20.35 3.16
N LEU A 256 1.56 -19.30 2.40
CA LEU A 256 1.74 -17.96 2.97
C LEU A 256 0.44 -17.43 3.61
N ARG A 257 -0.71 -17.65 2.98
CA ARG A 257 -2.00 -17.23 3.57
C ARG A 257 -2.26 -17.89 4.91
N LYS A 258 -2.07 -19.20 5.01
CA LYS A 258 -2.30 -19.95 6.25
C LYS A 258 -1.38 -19.53 7.40
N GLU A 259 -0.14 -19.17 7.08
CA GLU A 259 0.81 -18.68 8.08
C GLU A 259 0.38 -17.33 8.67
N ILE A 260 -0.20 -16.43 7.86
CA ILE A 260 -0.74 -15.13 8.32
C ILE A 260 -2.00 -15.29 9.18
N GLU A 261 -2.87 -16.26 8.88
CA GLU A 261 -4.11 -16.46 9.62
C GLU A 261 -3.89 -16.91 11.07
N VAL A 262 -2.70 -17.41 11.38
CA VAL A 262 -2.32 -17.90 12.71
C VAL A 262 -1.60 -16.82 13.54
N THR A 263 -1.13 -15.75 12.91
CA THR A 263 -0.44 -14.63 13.57
C THR A 263 -1.42 -13.53 13.98
#